data_6163a708ced33061b48865a675fa8f2c
#
_entry.id   6163a708ced33061b48865a675fa8f2c
#
_cell.length_a   1.000
_cell.length_b   1.000
_cell.length_c   1.000
_cell.angle_alpha   90.00
_cell.angle_beta   90.00
_cell.angle_gamma   90.00
#
_symmetry.space_group_name_H-M   'P 1'
#
loop_
_entity.id
_entity.type
_entity.pdbx_description
1 polymer ?
#
loop_
_entity_poly.entity_id
_entity_poly.type
_entity_poly.pdbx_seq_one_letter_code
_entity_poly.pdbx_strand_id
1 'polypeptide(L)'
;MYAAPPAPNRETGILPAMLLTSSPLPGWPDARPLGSVRIQAAAGLLLPHDGGPVADLRDQPERWALLTGVAAALRRGVPVLGWGSGAALLGRALGAAIHRSEGGLEWAALPRGAVTHDWVGEVPRHWTHGRAVAWADPELPDEVRLAFLAALPGWADRTPGSPLEEVGGVPALAAVVTEFYARARRDPLLGPVFAAHVQDWPAHLGRVTAFWVTLLGGAADLAPWRGNLNAAHAGLGVRGEHLRAWLTLWEATARDLLPAPAADLLTARARAMGARLGGRQRA
;
A
#
# COMPACT_ATOMS: atom_id res chain seq x y z
N MET A 1 -2.50 10.31 -44.71
CA MET A 1 -2.90 11.64 -44.23
C MET A 1 -3.62 11.42 -42.89
N TYR A 2 -2.86 11.51 -41.79
CA TYR A 2 -3.37 11.27 -40.43
C TYR A 2 -4.02 12.56 -39.95
N ALA A 3 -5.30 12.51 -39.68
CA ALA A 3 -6.02 13.68 -39.15
C ALA A 3 -5.59 13.90 -37.69
N ALA A 4 -5.21 15.11 -37.33
CA ALA A 4 -4.91 15.53 -35.97
C ALA A 4 -6.15 15.34 -35.08
N PRO A 5 -5.98 14.93 -33.80
CA PRO A 5 -7.08 14.81 -32.86
C PRO A 5 -7.72 16.21 -32.62
N PRO A 6 -9.04 16.27 -32.40
CA PRO A 6 -9.73 17.55 -32.14
C PRO A 6 -9.19 18.20 -30.86
N ALA A 7 -9.08 19.52 -30.90
CA ALA A 7 -8.67 20.34 -29.76
C ALA A 7 -9.66 20.15 -28.57
N PRO A 8 -9.16 20.18 -27.31
CA PRO A 8 -10.02 20.00 -26.16
C PRO A 8 -11.09 21.09 -26.06
N ASN A 9 -12.32 20.65 -25.87
CA ASN A 9 -13.48 21.52 -25.74
C ASN A 9 -13.38 22.34 -24.43
N ARG A 10 -13.34 23.67 -24.53
CA ARG A 10 -13.10 24.62 -23.43
C ARG A 10 -14.35 24.92 -22.58
N GLU A 11 -15.48 24.21 -22.76
CA GLU A 11 -16.77 24.63 -22.19
C GLU A 11 -17.24 23.88 -20.93
N THR A 12 -16.53 22.92 -20.40
CA THR A 12 -16.99 22.18 -19.18
C THR A 12 -16.01 22.27 -18.03
N GLY A 13 -15.44 23.33 -17.64
CA GLY A 13 -14.70 23.57 -16.36
C GLY A 13 -14.02 22.36 -15.65
N ILE A 14 -13.94 21.20 -16.29
CA ILE A 14 -13.30 19.98 -15.80
C ILE A 14 -11.83 20.12 -16.14
N LEU A 15 -11.00 20.28 -15.11
CA LEU A 15 -9.56 20.19 -15.23
C LEU A 15 -9.21 18.88 -15.98
N PRO A 16 -8.26 18.92 -16.94
CA PRO A 16 -7.86 17.71 -17.65
C PRO A 16 -7.52 16.62 -16.62
N ALA A 17 -8.05 15.43 -16.84
CA ALA A 17 -7.91 14.29 -15.93
C ALA A 17 -6.41 14.01 -15.69
N MET A 18 -5.90 14.44 -14.53
CA MET A 18 -4.48 14.33 -14.21
C MET A 18 -4.13 12.88 -13.88
N LEU A 19 -3.33 12.26 -14.73
CA LEU A 19 -2.78 10.94 -14.48
C LEU A 19 -1.45 11.03 -13.75
N LEU A 20 -1.23 10.15 -12.79
CA LEU A 20 0.07 9.94 -12.15
C LEU A 20 0.73 8.68 -12.70
N THR A 21 2.04 8.66 -12.71
CA THR A 21 2.82 7.49 -13.15
C THR A 21 3.99 7.23 -12.21
N SER A 22 4.32 5.96 -12.00
CA SER A 22 5.48 5.55 -11.20
C SER A 22 6.82 5.74 -11.91
N SER A 23 6.81 5.84 -13.25
CA SER A 23 7.99 6.10 -14.06
C SER A 23 7.60 6.87 -15.33
N PRO A 24 8.55 7.54 -16.02
CA PRO A 24 8.27 8.24 -17.27
C PRO A 24 7.61 7.33 -18.31
N LEU A 25 6.57 7.82 -18.99
CA LEU A 25 5.77 7.05 -19.95
C LEU A 25 5.73 7.73 -21.31
N PRO A 26 6.46 7.20 -22.31
CA PRO A 26 6.26 7.57 -23.71
C PRO A 26 4.81 7.31 -24.12
N GLY A 27 4.19 8.25 -24.82
CA GLY A 27 2.78 8.13 -25.26
C GLY A 27 1.72 8.58 -24.25
N TRP A 28 2.13 9.05 -23.05
CA TRP A 28 1.26 9.63 -22.03
C TRP A 28 1.79 11.01 -21.58
N PRO A 29 1.80 12.02 -22.49
CA PRO A 29 2.49 13.29 -22.27
C PRO A 29 1.97 14.07 -21.06
N ASP A 30 0.70 13.86 -20.65
CA ASP A 30 0.06 14.54 -19.53
C ASP A 30 0.22 13.78 -18.20
N ALA A 31 0.83 12.59 -18.20
CA ALA A 31 1.09 11.83 -16.98
C ALA A 31 2.24 12.45 -16.18
N ARG A 32 2.01 12.71 -14.89
CA ARG A 32 2.98 13.34 -13.99
C ARG A 32 3.59 12.32 -13.03
N PRO A 33 4.84 12.50 -12.60
CA PRO A 33 5.46 11.61 -11.63
C PRO A 33 4.65 11.47 -10.35
N LEU A 34 4.55 10.26 -9.81
CA LEU A 34 3.98 10.00 -8.51
C LEU A 34 4.76 10.80 -7.45
N GLY A 35 4.04 11.49 -6.56
CA GLY A 35 4.63 12.41 -5.59
C GLY A 35 4.71 13.87 -6.03
N SER A 36 4.57 14.18 -7.32
CA SER A 36 4.54 15.57 -7.82
C SER A 36 3.28 16.34 -7.38
N VAL A 37 2.20 15.62 -7.07
CA VAL A 37 0.93 16.17 -6.59
C VAL A 37 0.27 15.21 -5.60
N ARG A 38 -0.70 15.73 -4.86
CA ARG A 38 -1.48 14.89 -3.93
C ARG A 38 -2.26 13.83 -4.70
N ILE A 39 -2.15 12.58 -4.29
CA ILE A 39 -2.78 11.45 -4.96
C ILE A 39 -4.32 11.58 -5.07
N GLN A 40 -4.94 12.34 -4.14
CA GLN A 40 -6.37 12.63 -4.17
C GLN A 40 -6.82 13.48 -5.36
N ALA A 41 -5.91 14.25 -5.95
CA ALA A 41 -6.18 15.08 -7.10
C ALA A 41 -5.99 14.32 -8.42
N ALA A 42 -5.52 13.07 -8.36
CA ALA A 42 -5.29 12.25 -9.56
C ALA A 42 -6.60 11.62 -10.05
N ALA A 43 -6.83 11.67 -11.34
CA ALA A 43 -7.90 10.94 -12.01
C ALA A 43 -7.58 9.44 -12.16
N GLY A 44 -6.31 9.08 -12.19
CA GLY A 44 -5.83 7.71 -12.25
C GLY A 44 -4.34 7.59 -11.97
N LEU A 45 -3.88 6.40 -11.61
CA LEU A 45 -2.49 6.04 -11.40
C LEU A 45 -2.08 4.96 -12.40
N LEU A 46 -0.95 5.17 -13.05
CA LEU A 46 -0.35 4.26 -14.03
C LEU A 46 0.90 3.62 -13.43
N LEU A 47 0.98 2.31 -13.50
CA LEU A 47 2.10 1.48 -13.05
C LEU A 47 2.68 0.72 -14.25
N PRO A 48 3.59 1.33 -15.00
CA PRO A 48 4.20 0.68 -16.15
C PRO A 48 5.09 -0.48 -15.76
N HIS A 49 5.35 -1.35 -16.74
CA HIS A 49 6.45 -2.30 -16.64
C HIS A 49 7.78 -1.54 -16.58
N ASP A 50 8.52 -1.72 -15.49
CA ASP A 50 9.83 -1.12 -15.26
C ASP A 50 10.92 -2.15 -14.97
N GLY A 51 10.56 -3.45 -15.00
CA GLY A 51 11.46 -4.56 -14.73
C GLY A 51 11.93 -4.69 -13.27
N GLY A 52 11.47 -3.79 -12.39
CA GLY A 52 11.89 -3.77 -11.01
C GLY A 52 11.36 -4.96 -10.18
N PRO A 53 12.01 -5.25 -9.05
CA PRO A 53 11.64 -6.37 -8.19
C PRO A 53 10.23 -6.20 -7.60
N VAL A 54 9.50 -7.30 -7.48
CA VAL A 54 8.14 -7.33 -6.91
C VAL A 54 8.00 -8.41 -5.83
N ALA A 55 8.65 -9.56 -5.98
CA ALA A 55 8.48 -10.68 -5.05
C ALA A 55 9.18 -10.43 -3.70
N ASP A 56 10.43 -9.99 -3.73
CA ASP A 56 11.20 -9.65 -2.53
C ASP A 56 11.54 -8.16 -2.50
N LEU A 57 11.02 -7.44 -1.53
CA LEU A 57 11.19 -5.98 -1.39
C LEU A 57 11.94 -5.60 -0.12
N ARG A 58 12.52 -6.56 0.62
CA ARG A 58 13.16 -6.32 1.93
C ARG A 58 14.21 -5.23 1.91
N ASP A 59 14.99 -5.15 0.86
CA ASP A 59 16.07 -4.18 0.68
C ASP A 59 15.75 -3.14 -0.42
N GLN A 60 14.46 -2.89 -0.67
CA GLN A 60 13.98 -2.03 -1.74
C GLN A 60 13.06 -0.92 -1.22
N PRO A 61 13.58 0.09 -0.50
CA PRO A 61 12.76 1.13 0.13
C PRO A 61 11.91 1.92 -0.89
N GLU A 62 12.43 2.14 -2.10
CA GLU A 62 11.68 2.82 -3.17
C GLU A 62 10.47 2.02 -3.64
N ARG A 63 10.60 0.69 -3.69
CA ARG A 63 9.49 -0.21 -4.03
C ARG A 63 8.43 -0.25 -2.93
N TRP A 64 8.85 -0.17 -1.68
CA TRP A 64 7.93 -0.03 -0.56
C TRP A 64 7.17 1.29 -0.61
N ALA A 65 7.85 2.40 -0.90
CA ALA A 65 7.20 3.69 -1.08
C ALA A 65 6.18 3.66 -2.22
N LEU A 66 6.54 3.04 -3.35
CA LEU A 66 5.63 2.87 -4.48
C LEU A 66 4.43 1.98 -4.11
N LEU A 67 4.65 0.82 -3.49
CA LEU A 67 3.59 -0.08 -3.03
C LEU A 67 2.61 0.64 -2.09
N THR A 68 3.13 1.44 -1.18
CA THR A 68 2.35 2.27 -0.26
C THR A 68 1.54 3.33 -0.99
N GLY A 69 2.13 3.98 -2.00
CA GLY A 69 1.46 4.94 -2.87
C GLY A 69 0.30 4.30 -3.65
N VAL A 70 0.52 3.10 -4.20
CA VAL A 70 -0.51 2.32 -4.91
C VAL A 70 -1.66 1.97 -3.95
N ALA A 71 -1.34 1.44 -2.79
CA ALA A 71 -2.34 1.11 -1.78
C ALA A 71 -3.12 2.36 -1.33
N ALA A 72 -2.48 3.52 -1.21
CA ALA A 72 -3.13 4.78 -0.90
C ALA A 72 -4.05 5.28 -2.04
N ALA A 73 -3.65 5.08 -3.30
CA ALA A 73 -4.46 5.42 -4.48
C ALA A 73 -5.75 4.60 -4.50
N LEU A 74 -5.61 3.28 -4.41
CA LEU A 74 -6.74 2.34 -4.41
C LEU A 74 -7.75 2.67 -3.31
N ARG A 75 -7.29 2.95 -2.12
CA ARG A 75 -8.09 3.29 -0.97
C ARG A 75 -8.91 4.57 -1.15
N ARG A 76 -8.34 5.54 -1.84
CA ARG A 76 -9.02 6.81 -2.16
C ARG A 76 -9.93 6.70 -3.37
N GLY A 77 -10.10 5.48 -3.88
CA GLY A 77 -10.87 5.22 -5.07
C GLY A 77 -10.23 5.76 -6.35
N VAL A 78 -8.94 6.10 -6.32
CA VAL A 78 -8.20 6.45 -7.54
C VAL A 78 -8.06 5.20 -8.37
N PRO A 79 -8.52 5.19 -9.63
CA PRO A 79 -8.33 4.06 -10.53
C PRO A 79 -6.84 3.78 -10.77
N VAL A 80 -6.45 2.52 -10.81
CA VAL A 80 -5.07 2.12 -11.03
C VAL A 80 -4.98 1.14 -12.17
N LEU A 81 -4.14 1.44 -13.16
CA LEU A 81 -3.78 0.54 -14.24
C LEU A 81 -2.33 0.12 -14.09
N GLY A 82 -2.08 -1.18 -13.97
CA GLY A 82 -0.74 -1.76 -13.91
C GLY A 82 -0.51 -2.77 -15.02
N TRP A 83 0.71 -2.80 -15.59
CA TRP A 83 1.09 -3.83 -16.56
C TRP A 83 2.52 -4.32 -16.32
N GLY A 84 2.79 -5.59 -16.68
CA GLY A 84 4.04 -6.26 -16.39
C GLY A 84 4.38 -6.25 -14.90
N SER A 85 5.57 -5.75 -14.52
CA SER A 85 5.97 -5.59 -13.11
C SER A 85 5.05 -4.63 -12.34
N GLY A 86 4.44 -3.65 -13.00
CA GLY A 86 3.42 -2.77 -12.42
C GLY A 86 2.13 -3.50 -12.07
N ALA A 87 1.69 -4.46 -12.89
CA ALA A 87 0.56 -5.33 -12.56
C ALA A 87 0.84 -6.20 -11.34
N ALA A 88 2.06 -6.76 -11.27
CA ALA A 88 2.49 -7.56 -10.13
C ALA A 88 2.53 -6.73 -8.83
N LEU A 89 3.04 -5.49 -8.89
CA LEU A 89 3.03 -4.57 -7.76
C LEU A 89 1.60 -4.20 -7.33
N LEU A 90 0.70 -3.96 -8.30
CA LEU A 90 -0.72 -3.71 -8.06
C LEU A 90 -1.40 -4.89 -7.36
N GLY A 91 -1.17 -6.11 -7.88
CA GLY A 91 -1.67 -7.32 -7.26
C GLY A 91 -1.20 -7.49 -5.83
N ARG A 92 0.09 -7.25 -5.58
CA ARG A 92 0.66 -7.29 -4.23
C ARG A 92 0.02 -6.25 -3.30
N ALA A 93 -0.26 -5.03 -3.78
CA ALA A 93 -0.97 -4.01 -3.02
C ALA A 93 -2.39 -4.43 -2.63
N LEU A 94 -2.99 -5.32 -3.39
CA LEU A 94 -4.32 -5.91 -3.17
C LEU A 94 -4.29 -7.26 -2.43
N GLY A 95 -3.10 -7.75 -2.03
CA GLY A 95 -2.95 -8.99 -1.29
C GLY A 95 -2.76 -10.24 -2.15
N ALA A 96 -2.43 -10.10 -3.43
CA ALA A 96 -2.06 -11.23 -4.27
C ALA A 96 -0.79 -11.92 -3.77
N ALA A 97 -0.71 -13.23 -3.88
CA ALA A 97 0.50 -13.98 -3.68
C ALA A 97 1.26 -14.10 -5.01
N ILE A 98 2.52 -13.66 -5.00
CA ILE A 98 3.39 -13.63 -6.18
C ILE A 98 4.68 -14.38 -5.84
N HIS A 99 5.14 -15.23 -6.74
CA HIS A 99 6.45 -15.86 -6.66
C HIS A 99 7.22 -15.68 -7.98
N ARG A 100 8.52 -15.90 -7.93
CA ARG A 100 9.37 -15.88 -9.11
C ARG A 100 9.57 -17.33 -9.56
N SER A 101 9.31 -17.59 -10.83
CA SER A 101 9.64 -18.84 -11.51
C SER A 101 10.75 -18.63 -12.55
N GLU A 102 11.19 -19.68 -13.21
CA GLU A 102 12.12 -19.61 -14.35
C GLU A 102 11.53 -18.83 -15.53
N GLY A 103 10.19 -18.78 -15.66
CA GLY A 103 9.46 -18.03 -16.69
C GLY A 103 9.19 -16.56 -16.36
N GLY A 104 9.54 -16.09 -15.15
CA GLY A 104 9.30 -14.73 -14.72
C GLY A 104 8.52 -14.61 -13.42
N LEU A 105 7.60 -13.64 -13.35
CA LEU A 105 6.70 -13.45 -12.20
C LEU A 105 5.41 -14.24 -12.43
N GLU A 106 5.03 -15.07 -11.48
CA GLU A 106 3.82 -15.85 -11.52
C GLU A 106 2.91 -15.54 -10.34
N TRP A 107 1.60 -15.63 -10.58
CA TRP A 107 0.58 -15.48 -9.56
C TRP A 107 0.37 -16.82 -8.85
N ALA A 108 0.74 -16.93 -7.59
CA ALA A 108 0.31 -18.05 -6.76
C ALA A 108 -1.17 -17.94 -6.38
N ALA A 109 -1.64 -16.71 -6.21
CA ALA A 109 -3.06 -16.40 -6.03
C ALA A 109 -3.35 -14.95 -6.42
N LEU A 110 -4.45 -14.69 -7.10
CA LEU A 110 -4.96 -13.34 -7.33
C LEU A 110 -5.55 -12.74 -6.05
N PRO A 111 -5.72 -11.40 -6.00
CA PRO A 111 -6.47 -10.77 -4.92
C PRO A 111 -7.87 -11.39 -4.79
N ARG A 112 -8.33 -11.59 -3.55
CA ARG A 112 -9.68 -12.13 -3.32
C ARG A 112 -10.74 -11.20 -3.92
N GLY A 113 -11.62 -11.77 -4.75
CA GLY A 113 -12.65 -11.01 -5.46
C GLY A 113 -12.17 -10.38 -6.77
N ALA A 114 -10.95 -10.68 -7.22
CA ALA A 114 -10.52 -10.32 -8.56
C ALA A 114 -11.33 -11.10 -9.61
N VAL A 115 -11.63 -10.42 -10.72
CA VAL A 115 -12.31 -11.00 -11.89
C VAL A 115 -11.28 -11.11 -13.00
N THR A 116 -11.05 -12.32 -13.49
CA THR A 116 -10.15 -12.59 -14.60
C THR A 116 -10.91 -12.51 -15.93
N HIS A 117 -10.32 -11.81 -16.88
CA HIS A 117 -10.89 -11.58 -18.23
C HIS A 117 -10.13 -12.33 -19.31
N ASP A 118 -8.85 -12.64 -19.10
CA ASP A 118 -8.00 -13.33 -20.05
C ASP A 118 -6.92 -14.17 -19.35
N TRP A 119 -6.46 -15.25 -20.00
CA TRP A 119 -5.52 -16.23 -19.49
C TRP A 119 -4.45 -16.57 -20.53
N VAL A 120 -3.24 -16.86 -20.06
CA VAL A 120 -2.19 -17.51 -20.85
C VAL A 120 -1.84 -18.83 -20.16
N GLY A 121 -2.32 -19.93 -20.73
CA GLY A 121 -2.29 -21.21 -20.03
C GLY A 121 -3.13 -21.14 -18.75
N GLU A 122 -2.50 -21.40 -17.61
CA GLU A 122 -3.14 -21.30 -16.29
C GLU A 122 -2.88 -19.95 -15.59
N VAL A 123 -2.14 -19.03 -16.23
CA VAL A 123 -1.75 -17.75 -15.63
C VAL A 123 -2.77 -16.67 -16.02
N PRO A 124 -3.41 -16.00 -15.07
CA PRO A 124 -4.28 -14.86 -15.34
C PRO A 124 -3.48 -13.71 -15.97
N ARG A 125 -3.86 -13.34 -17.20
CA ARG A 125 -3.19 -12.29 -17.97
C ARG A 125 -3.84 -10.93 -17.76
N HIS A 126 -5.17 -10.88 -17.83
CA HIS A 126 -5.96 -9.68 -17.62
C HIS A 126 -6.96 -9.91 -16.48
N TRP A 127 -6.89 -9.08 -15.44
CA TRP A 127 -7.83 -9.15 -14.35
C TRP A 127 -8.14 -7.76 -13.79
N THR A 128 -9.31 -7.65 -13.15
CA THR A 128 -9.74 -6.43 -12.48
C THR A 128 -10.13 -6.72 -11.02
N HIS A 129 -9.99 -5.71 -10.16
CA HIS A 129 -10.47 -5.72 -8.79
C HIS A 129 -10.94 -4.32 -8.41
N GLY A 130 -12.25 -4.11 -8.37
CA GLY A 130 -12.83 -2.79 -8.17
C GLY A 130 -12.38 -1.82 -9.28
N ARG A 131 -11.54 -0.85 -8.92
CA ARG A 131 -10.97 0.15 -9.86
C ARG A 131 -9.53 -0.15 -10.28
N ALA A 132 -9.04 -1.29 -9.91
CA ALA A 132 -7.75 -1.79 -10.33
C ALA A 132 -7.89 -2.58 -11.62
N VAL A 133 -7.04 -2.31 -12.59
CA VAL A 133 -6.92 -3.06 -13.84
C VAL A 133 -5.48 -3.54 -13.97
N ALA A 134 -5.28 -4.81 -14.20
CA ALA A 134 -3.97 -5.43 -14.33
C ALA A 134 -3.83 -6.20 -15.63
N TRP A 135 -2.69 -5.99 -16.29
CA TRP A 135 -2.27 -6.71 -17.48
C TRP A 135 -0.89 -7.31 -17.26
N ALA A 136 -0.75 -8.62 -17.33
CA ALA A 136 0.45 -9.32 -16.88
C ALA A 136 1.68 -9.09 -17.78
N ASP A 137 1.50 -8.88 -19.07
CA ASP A 137 2.61 -8.73 -19.99
C ASP A 137 3.26 -7.34 -19.92
N PRO A 138 4.53 -7.21 -20.32
CA PRO A 138 5.26 -5.93 -20.39
C PRO A 138 4.65 -4.90 -21.33
N GLU A 139 4.00 -5.36 -22.40
CA GLU A 139 3.34 -4.53 -23.41
C GLU A 139 1.86 -4.41 -23.11
N LEU A 140 1.37 -3.18 -22.92
CA LEU A 140 -0.02 -2.88 -22.68
C LEU A 140 -0.79 -2.72 -24.00
N PRO A 141 -1.82 -3.54 -24.28
CA PRO A 141 -2.65 -3.37 -25.46
C PRO A 141 -3.42 -2.05 -25.45
N ASP A 142 -3.58 -1.45 -26.62
CA ASP A 142 -4.33 -0.20 -26.78
C ASP A 142 -5.79 -0.34 -26.33
N GLU A 143 -6.40 -1.49 -26.54
CA GLU A 143 -7.78 -1.77 -26.10
C GLU A 143 -7.93 -1.69 -24.57
N VAL A 144 -6.97 -2.26 -23.80
CA VAL A 144 -6.97 -2.19 -22.34
C VAL A 144 -6.72 -0.77 -21.87
N ARG A 145 -5.78 -0.08 -22.50
CA ARG A 145 -5.48 1.34 -22.26
C ARG A 145 -6.71 2.23 -22.47
N LEU A 146 -7.36 2.10 -23.62
CA LEU A 146 -8.52 2.90 -23.98
C LEU A 146 -9.74 2.59 -23.08
N ALA A 147 -9.97 1.32 -22.74
CA ALA A 147 -11.02 0.91 -21.82
C ALA A 147 -10.83 1.53 -20.42
N PHE A 148 -9.58 1.54 -19.93
CA PHE A 148 -9.25 2.19 -18.65
C PHE A 148 -9.54 3.70 -18.71
N LEU A 149 -9.07 4.40 -19.75
CA LEU A 149 -9.30 5.84 -19.89
C LEU A 149 -10.78 6.18 -20.01
N ALA A 150 -11.56 5.39 -20.72
CA ALA A 150 -13.01 5.58 -20.86
C ALA A 150 -13.78 5.36 -19.54
N ALA A 151 -13.24 4.54 -18.64
CA ALA A 151 -13.86 4.28 -17.35
C ALA A 151 -13.59 5.38 -16.28
N LEU A 152 -12.55 6.20 -16.45
CA LEU A 152 -12.14 7.21 -15.45
C LEU A 152 -13.27 8.15 -15.01
N PRO A 153 -14.11 8.72 -15.91
CA PRO A 153 -15.19 9.63 -15.49
C PRO A 153 -16.23 8.97 -14.58
N GLY A 154 -16.52 7.68 -14.80
CA GLY A 154 -17.49 6.93 -13.99
C GLY A 154 -16.98 6.51 -12.62
N TRP A 155 -15.71 6.73 -12.33
CA TRP A 155 -15.07 6.30 -11.10
C TRP A 155 -14.84 7.42 -10.06
N ALA A 156 -15.41 8.62 -10.29
CA ALA A 156 -15.11 9.81 -9.47
C ALA A 156 -15.61 9.76 -8.01
N ASP A 157 -16.55 8.88 -7.65
CA ASP A 157 -17.25 8.94 -6.35
C ASP A 157 -17.13 7.66 -5.52
N ARG A 158 -16.11 7.52 -4.66
CA ARG A 158 -16.14 6.55 -3.55
C ARG A 158 -15.26 6.96 -2.38
N THR A 159 -15.82 6.88 -1.17
CA THR A 159 -15.14 7.09 0.12
C THR A 159 -14.55 5.77 0.65
N PRO A 160 -13.37 5.76 1.28
CA PRO A 160 -12.81 4.57 1.94
C PRO A 160 -13.75 3.99 2.98
N GLY A 161 -13.89 2.66 3.01
CA GLY A 161 -14.84 1.98 3.89
C GLY A 161 -14.33 1.74 5.32
N SER A 162 -13.02 1.70 5.54
CA SER A 162 -12.43 1.40 6.85
C SER A 162 -11.10 2.14 7.09
N PRO A 163 -10.72 2.37 8.35
CA PRO A 163 -9.40 2.93 8.69
C PRO A 163 -8.22 2.10 8.15
N LEU A 164 -8.37 0.79 8.02
CA LEU A 164 -7.34 -0.05 7.39
C LEU A 164 -7.17 0.28 5.91
N GLU A 165 -8.28 0.46 5.21
CA GLU A 165 -8.26 0.91 3.82
C GLU A 165 -7.65 2.31 3.70
N GLU A 166 -7.86 3.18 4.67
CA GLU A 166 -7.23 4.50 4.72
C GLU A 166 -5.72 4.47 4.90
N VAL A 167 -5.17 3.48 5.55
CA VAL A 167 -3.72 3.29 5.71
C VAL A 167 -3.07 2.62 4.50
N GLY A 168 -3.82 1.97 3.63
CA GLY A 168 -3.29 1.28 2.46
C GLY A 168 -3.42 -0.24 2.52
N GLY A 169 -4.32 -0.70 3.39
CA GLY A 169 -4.55 -2.13 3.59
C GLY A 169 -3.41 -2.83 4.33
N VAL A 170 -3.52 -4.14 4.37
CA VAL A 170 -2.53 -5.00 5.07
C VAL A 170 -1.11 -4.84 4.54
N PRO A 171 -0.85 -4.74 3.21
CA PRO A 171 0.53 -4.63 2.71
C PRO A 171 1.23 -3.35 3.17
N ALA A 172 0.56 -2.20 3.10
CA ALA A 172 1.13 -0.92 3.52
C ALA A 172 1.39 -0.91 5.04
N LEU A 173 0.46 -1.45 5.81
CA LEU A 173 0.62 -1.60 7.25
C LEU A 173 1.79 -2.52 7.60
N ALA A 174 1.91 -3.67 6.93
CA ALA A 174 3.02 -4.60 7.14
C ALA A 174 4.38 -3.98 6.81
N ALA A 175 4.44 -3.13 5.78
CA ALA A 175 5.65 -2.37 5.44
C ALA A 175 6.04 -1.42 6.58
N VAL A 176 5.09 -0.65 7.12
CA VAL A 176 5.35 0.25 8.26
C VAL A 176 5.82 -0.54 9.48
N VAL A 177 5.16 -1.64 9.81
CA VAL A 177 5.53 -2.51 10.94
C VAL A 177 6.95 -3.04 10.77
N THR A 178 7.28 -3.57 9.59
CA THR A 178 8.60 -4.15 9.30
C THR A 178 9.70 -3.10 9.43
N GLU A 179 9.54 -1.95 8.79
CA GLU A 179 10.53 -0.88 8.82
C GLU A 179 10.65 -0.28 10.22
N PHE A 180 9.53 -0.07 10.92
CA PHE A 180 9.54 0.40 12.29
C PHE A 180 10.41 -0.50 13.18
N TYR A 181 10.21 -1.80 13.14
CA TYR A 181 11.00 -2.71 13.97
C TYR A 181 12.45 -2.85 13.49
N ALA A 182 12.73 -2.69 12.21
CA ALA A 182 14.10 -2.59 11.71
C ALA A 182 14.84 -1.39 12.34
N ARG A 183 14.17 -0.24 12.47
CA ARG A 183 14.70 0.95 13.14
C ARG A 183 14.76 0.79 14.65
N ALA A 184 13.70 0.31 15.28
CA ALA A 184 13.60 0.13 16.72
C ALA A 184 14.69 -0.80 17.28
N ARG A 185 15.10 -1.82 16.53
CA ARG A 185 16.21 -2.72 16.90
C ARG A 185 17.57 -2.01 16.94
N ARG A 186 17.73 -0.93 16.19
CA ARG A 186 18.96 -0.12 16.15
C ARG A 186 18.90 1.08 17.09
N ASP A 187 17.72 1.40 17.62
CA ASP A 187 17.55 2.50 18.57
C ASP A 187 18.21 2.17 19.90
N PRO A 188 19.05 3.05 20.46
CA PRO A 188 19.81 2.77 21.67
C PRO A 188 18.95 2.56 22.92
N LEU A 189 17.73 3.12 22.94
CA LEU A 189 16.82 3.01 24.06
C LEU A 189 15.86 1.81 23.90
N LEU A 190 15.32 1.61 22.68
CA LEU A 190 14.33 0.56 22.38
C LEU A 190 14.97 -0.79 22.08
N GLY A 191 16.11 -0.80 21.39
CA GLY A 191 16.80 -2.02 20.95
C GLY A 191 17.03 -3.03 22.05
N PRO A 192 17.61 -2.64 23.21
CA PRO A 192 17.84 -3.55 24.33
C PRO A 192 16.55 -4.16 24.88
N VAL A 193 15.44 -3.39 24.92
CA VAL A 193 14.14 -3.90 25.39
C VAL A 193 13.61 -4.97 24.47
N PHE A 194 13.66 -4.75 23.15
CA PHE A 194 13.23 -5.74 22.18
C PHE A 194 14.15 -6.97 22.14
N ALA A 195 15.46 -6.79 22.25
CA ALA A 195 16.41 -7.90 22.26
C ALA A 195 16.19 -8.85 23.46
N ALA A 196 15.77 -8.31 24.61
CA ALA A 196 15.49 -9.12 25.80
C ALA A 196 14.19 -9.94 25.68
N HIS A 197 13.24 -9.52 24.83
CA HIS A 197 11.88 -10.09 24.85
C HIS A 197 11.42 -10.71 23.53
N VAL A 198 12.08 -10.43 22.40
CA VAL A 198 11.70 -10.94 21.09
C VAL A 198 12.76 -11.91 20.57
N GLN A 199 12.47 -13.20 20.60
CA GLN A 199 13.33 -14.25 20.08
C GLN A 199 13.00 -14.63 18.64
N ASP A 200 11.70 -14.64 18.28
CA ASP A 200 11.20 -14.96 16.94
C ASP A 200 10.62 -13.70 16.29
N TRP A 201 11.41 -13.04 15.47
CA TRP A 201 11.05 -11.81 14.78
C TRP A 201 9.95 -11.99 13.74
N PRO A 202 9.99 -13.00 12.86
CA PRO A 202 8.89 -13.27 11.93
C PRO A 202 7.54 -13.42 12.61
N ALA A 203 7.47 -14.23 13.66
CA ALA A 203 6.25 -14.42 14.43
C ALA A 203 5.81 -13.13 15.16
N HIS A 204 6.75 -12.35 15.70
CA HIS A 204 6.45 -11.07 16.34
C HIS A 204 5.85 -10.07 15.35
N LEU A 205 6.47 -9.87 14.19
CA LEU A 205 5.98 -8.97 13.14
C LEU A 205 4.58 -9.37 12.65
N GLY A 206 4.36 -10.68 12.47
CA GLY A 206 3.03 -11.21 12.12
C GLY A 206 1.97 -10.89 13.16
N ARG A 207 2.26 -11.08 14.45
CA ARG A 207 1.33 -10.75 15.56
C ARG A 207 1.04 -9.25 15.63
N VAL A 208 2.05 -8.40 15.49
CA VAL A 208 1.87 -6.95 15.51
C VAL A 208 1.06 -6.47 14.31
N THR A 209 1.32 -7.00 13.12
CA THR A 209 0.52 -6.69 11.94
C THR A 209 -0.94 -7.10 12.13
N ALA A 210 -1.21 -8.30 12.61
CA ALA A 210 -2.57 -8.77 12.92
C ALA A 210 -3.27 -7.90 13.96
N PHE A 211 -2.55 -7.45 15.01
CA PHE A 211 -3.06 -6.50 15.99
C PHE A 211 -3.51 -5.19 15.35
N TRP A 212 -2.67 -4.58 14.53
CA TRP A 212 -3.00 -3.34 13.84
C TRP A 212 -4.15 -3.48 12.85
N VAL A 213 -4.20 -4.59 12.10
CA VAL A 213 -5.33 -4.90 11.20
C VAL A 213 -6.63 -4.94 11.98
N THR A 214 -6.65 -5.62 13.12
CA THR A 214 -7.82 -5.69 14.01
C THR A 214 -8.21 -4.30 14.54
N LEU A 215 -7.22 -3.52 15.00
CA LEU A 215 -7.44 -2.16 15.54
C LEU A 215 -7.99 -1.19 14.50
N LEU A 216 -7.65 -1.37 13.23
CA LEU A 216 -8.08 -0.52 12.12
C LEU A 216 -9.39 -1.01 11.46
N GLY A 217 -10.05 -1.99 12.04
CA GLY A 217 -11.34 -2.49 11.56
C GLY A 217 -11.24 -3.33 10.28
N GLY A 218 -10.08 -3.94 10.01
CA GLY A 218 -9.92 -4.89 8.92
C GLY A 218 -10.69 -6.17 9.19
N ALA A 219 -11.45 -6.64 8.20
CA ALA A 219 -11.99 -8.01 8.21
C ALA A 219 -10.84 -8.97 7.95
N ALA A 220 -10.62 -9.88 8.86
CA ALA A 220 -9.42 -10.67 8.89
C ALA A 220 -9.55 -11.93 8.05
N ASP A 221 -8.83 -11.99 6.93
CA ASP A 221 -8.21 -13.25 6.48
C ASP A 221 -6.99 -13.62 7.36
N LEU A 222 -6.52 -12.67 8.18
CA LEU A 222 -5.61 -12.91 9.30
C LEU A 222 -6.45 -13.23 10.53
N ALA A 223 -6.07 -14.29 11.25
CA ALA A 223 -6.71 -14.61 12.52
C ALA A 223 -6.79 -13.34 13.39
N PRO A 224 -7.98 -12.92 13.85
CA PRO A 224 -8.11 -11.68 14.60
C PRO A 224 -7.24 -11.76 15.85
N TRP A 225 -6.49 -10.69 16.12
CA TRP A 225 -5.71 -10.62 17.33
C TRP A 225 -6.66 -10.61 18.54
N ARG A 226 -6.60 -11.66 19.37
CA ARG A 226 -7.44 -11.85 20.55
C ARG A 226 -6.68 -11.63 21.86
N GLY A 227 -5.46 -11.11 21.78
CA GLY A 227 -4.62 -10.87 22.95
C GLY A 227 -5.07 -9.67 23.78
N ASN A 228 -4.55 -9.58 25.00
CA ASN A 228 -4.69 -8.41 25.85
C ASN A 228 -3.38 -7.61 25.78
N LEU A 229 -3.45 -6.38 25.24
CA LEU A 229 -2.27 -5.52 25.06
C LEU A 229 -1.57 -5.23 26.39
N ASN A 230 -2.33 -5.00 27.46
CA ASN A 230 -1.77 -4.73 28.79
C ASN A 230 -1.05 -5.97 29.35
N ALA A 231 -1.63 -7.15 29.19
CA ALA A 231 -1.00 -8.40 29.62
C ALA A 231 0.29 -8.68 28.80
N ALA A 232 0.28 -8.38 27.52
CA ALA A 232 1.45 -8.53 26.64
C ALA A 232 2.60 -7.58 27.01
N HIS A 233 2.33 -6.47 27.71
CA HIS A 233 3.34 -5.50 28.15
C HIS A 233 3.61 -5.56 29.68
N ALA A 234 2.86 -6.36 30.42
CA ALA A 234 3.09 -6.55 31.84
C ALA A 234 4.45 -7.25 32.06
N GLY A 235 5.27 -6.68 32.93
CA GLY A 235 6.58 -7.26 33.27
C GLY A 235 7.71 -6.98 32.30
N LEU A 236 7.48 -6.28 31.18
CA LEU A 236 8.54 -5.95 30.21
C LEU A 236 9.45 -4.78 30.65
N GLY A 237 9.22 -4.16 31.80
CA GLY A 237 9.99 -3.01 32.27
C GLY A 237 9.87 -1.76 31.37
N VAL A 238 8.79 -1.66 30.57
CA VAL A 238 8.56 -0.51 29.70
C VAL A 238 8.27 0.73 30.53
N ARG A 239 9.08 1.78 30.35
CA ARG A 239 8.95 3.07 31.04
C ARG A 239 8.37 4.13 30.12
N GLY A 240 7.96 5.26 30.69
CA GLY A 240 7.39 6.36 29.91
C GLY A 240 8.35 6.91 28.83
N GLU A 241 9.67 6.86 29.05
CA GLU A 241 10.66 7.22 28.06
C GLU A 241 10.68 6.26 26.86
N HIS A 242 10.55 4.95 27.09
CA HIS A 242 10.44 3.95 26.02
C HIS A 242 9.18 4.19 25.18
N LEU A 243 8.05 4.51 25.82
CA LEU A 243 6.81 4.81 25.09
C LEU A 243 6.93 6.07 24.23
N ARG A 244 7.57 7.12 24.75
CA ARG A 244 7.80 8.34 23.96
C ARG A 244 8.72 8.09 22.77
N ALA A 245 9.82 7.38 22.96
CA ALA A 245 10.73 7.00 21.88
C ALA A 245 10.02 6.13 20.83
N TRP A 246 9.21 5.17 21.29
CA TRP A 246 8.40 4.32 20.43
C TRP A 246 7.44 5.14 19.55
N LEU A 247 6.69 6.06 20.16
CA LEU A 247 5.74 6.93 19.44
C LEU A 247 6.44 7.86 18.43
N THR A 248 7.58 8.44 18.80
CA THR A 248 8.37 9.30 17.91
C THR A 248 8.88 8.51 16.71
N LEU A 249 9.44 7.34 16.95
CA LEU A 249 9.97 6.48 15.88
C LEU A 249 8.85 5.94 14.97
N TRP A 250 7.69 5.58 15.57
CA TRP A 250 6.52 5.14 14.82
C TRP A 250 6.00 6.23 13.88
N GLU A 251 5.84 7.44 14.40
CA GLU A 251 5.40 8.59 13.61
C GLU A 251 6.36 8.89 12.47
N ALA A 252 7.67 8.93 12.73
CA ALA A 252 8.69 9.14 11.71
C ALA A 252 8.59 8.06 10.61
N THR A 253 8.52 6.78 11.02
CA THR A 253 8.42 5.67 10.07
C THR A 253 7.14 5.72 9.25
N ALA A 254 6.01 6.03 9.88
CA ALA A 254 4.74 6.16 9.16
C ALA A 254 4.79 7.31 8.15
N ARG A 255 5.40 8.44 8.48
CA ARG A 255 5.54 9.59 7.57
C ARG A 255 6.49 9.34 6.41
N ASP A 256 7.54 8.55 6.62
CA ASP A 256 8.47 8.18 5.56
C ASP A 256 7.83 7.25 4.51
N LEU A 257 6.89 6.39 4.94
CA LEU A 257 6.35 5.32 4.10
C LEU A 257 4.93 5.60 3.60
N LEU A 258 4.17 6.45 4.26
CA LEU A 258 2.75 6.68 3.97
C LEU A 258 2.48 8.13 3.56
N PRO A 259 1.44 8.37 2.75
CA PRO A 259 0.89 9.70 2.56
C PRO A 259 0.46 10.32 3.91
N ALA A 260 0.62 11.65 4.04
CA ALA A 260 0.39 12.36 5.30
C ALA A 260 -0.92 11.99 6.03
N PRO A 261 -2.12 11.94 5.37
CA PRO A 261 -3.35 11.56 6.07
C PRO A 261 -3.34 10.14 6.65
N ALA A 262 -2.72 9.19 5.95
CA ALA A 262 -2.59 7.80 6.42
C ALA A 262 -1.60 7.70 7.59
N ALA A 263 -0.48 8.42 7.50
CA ALA A 263 0.50 8.53 8.59
C ALA A 263 -0.11 9.17 9.84
N ASP A 264 -0.88 10.25 9.66
CA ASP A 264 -1.56 10.95 10.75
C ASP A 264 -2.60 10.05 11.43
N LEU A 265 -3.36 9.27 10.65
CA LEU A 265 -4.31 8.30 11.18
C LEU A 265 -3.61 7.22 12.01
N LEU A 266 -2.54 6.60 11.50
CA LEU A 266 -1.76 5.61 12.23
C LEU A 266 -1.14 6.18 13.51
N THR A 267 -0.60 7.39 13.43
CA THR A 267 0.00 8.09 14.57
C THR A 267 -1.05 8.41 15.63
N ALA A 268 -2.22 8.89 15.24
CA ALA A 268 -3.32 9.16 16.17
C ALA A 268 -3.77 7.88 16.91
N ARG A 269 -3.88 6.75 16.19
CA ARG A 269 -4.22 5.45 16.80
C ARG A 269 -3.13 4.96 17.76
N ALA A 270 -1.86 5.13 17.40
CA ALA A 270 -0.72 4.79 18.24
C ALA A 270 -0.71 5.62 19.54
N ARG A 271 -0.93 6.93 19.44
CA ARG A 271 -1.00 7.84 20.59
C ARG A 271 -2.17 7.49 21.53
N ALA A 272 -3.35 7.20 20.98
CA ALA A 272 -4.52 6.77 21.76
C ALA A 272 -4.26 5.45 22.52
N MET A 273 -3.56 4.52 21.88
CA MET A 273 -3.13 3.27 22.51
C MET A 273 -2.10 3.52 23.62
N GLY A 274 -1.08 4.35 23.32
CA GLY A 274 -0.04 4.70 24.29
C GLY A 274 -0.58 5.39 25.55
N ALA A 275 -1.57 6.27 25.40
CA ALA A 275 -2.26 6.91 26.54
C ALA A 275 -2.92 5.88 27.48
N ARG A 276 -3.51 4.81 26.92
CA ARG A 276 -4.11 3.72 27.71
C ARG A 276 -3.05 2.88 28.44
N LEU A 277 -1.89 2.66 27.84
CA LEU A 277 -0.77 1.96 28.47
C LEU A 277 -0.10 2.80 29.55
N GLY A 278 0.13 4.10 29.30
CA GLY A 278 0.81 5.02 30.22
C GLY A 278 -0.04 5.44 31.44
N GLY A 279 -1.36 5.48 31.31
CA GLY A 279 -2.28 5.88 32.39
C GLY A 279 -2.31 4.92 33.58
N ARG A 280 -1.93 3.66 33.40
CA ARG A 280 -1.89 2.63 34.44
C ARG A 280 -0.53 2.45 35.15
N GLN A 281 0.53 3.06 34.61
CA GLN A 281 1.85 3.04 35.26
C GLN A 281 2.02 4.10 36.33
N ARG A 282 0.98 4.94 36.58
CA ARG A 282 0.97 6.01 37.60
C ARG A 282 0.07 5.67 38.79
N ALA A 283 -0.54 4.53 38.80
CA ALA A 283 -1.32 3.96 39.92
C ALA A 283 -0.59 2.72 40.44
#